data_108deb230fe87d52d8c6ab3a26dd153a
#
_entry.id   108deb230fe87d52d8c6ab3a26dd153a
#
_cell.length_a   1.000
_cell.length_b   1.000
_cell.length_c   1.000
_cell.angle_alpha   90.00
_cell.angle_beta   90.00
_cell.angle_gamma   90.00
#
_symmetry.space_group_name_H-M   'P 1'
#
loop_
_entity.id
_entity.type
_entity.pdbx_description
1 polymer ?
#
loop_
_entity_poly.entity_id
_entity_poly.type
_entity_poly.pdbx_seq_one_letter_code
_entity_poly.pdbx_strand_id
1 'polypeptide(L)'
;MIIALAEYARLHNRSGDTLRRLAENGSLKTAQKIGRNWTVDSEEEYPSKRKVKSKPITVVSLFSGCGGMDLGLIGGFDFLGKHYAKTGFDIIWANEINPAACKTYRENFGDYIVEGDIGEQIKY
;
A
#
# COMPACT_ATOMS: atom_id res chain seq x y z
N MET A 1 -16.90 -24.33 16.18
CA MET A 1 -16.65 -25.80 16.08
C MET A 1 -15.18 -26.04 15.72
N ILE A 2 -14.55 -27.05 16.35
CA ILE A 2 -13.13 -27.35 16.03
C ILE A 2 -13.07 -28.21 14.75
N ILE A 3 -12.32 -27.76 13.77
CA ILE A 3 -12.12 -28.43 12.47
C ILE A 3 -10.62 -28.64 12.19
N ALA A 4 -10.32 -29.53 11.25
CA ALA A 4 -8.93 -29.71 10.78
C ALA A 4 -8.42 -28.44 10.06
N LEU A 5 -7.16 -28.11 10.24
CA LEU A 5 -6.55 -26.94 9.60
C LEU A 5 -6.64 -27.00 8.05
N ALA A 6 -6.64 -28.22 7.49
CA ALA A 6 -6.81 -28.42 6.05
C ALA A 6 -8.23 -28.03 5.57
N GLU A 7 -9.25 -28.26 6.38
CA GLU A 7 -10.62 -27.84 6.09
C GLU A 7 -10.77 -26.34 6.20
N TYR A 8 -10.22 -25.74 7.23
CA TYR A 8 -10.15 -24.28 7.40
C TYR A 8 -9.42 -23.60 6.22
N ALA A 9 -8.35 -24.23 5.69
CA ALA A 9 -7.65 -23.76 4.51
C ALA A 9 -8.55 -23.71 3.26
N ARG A 10 -9.39 -24.72 3.09
CA ARG A 10 -10.38 -24.79 1.98
C ARG A 10 -11.43 -23.69 2.11
N LEU A 11 -11.99 -23.48 3.31
CA LEU A 11 -12.99 -22.44 3.58
C LEU A 11 -12.49 -21.04 3.24
N HIS A 12 -11.20 -20.78 3.47
CA HIS A 12 -10.58 -19.49 3.20
C HIS A 12 -9.83 -19.40 1.86
N ASN A 13 -9.97 -20.44 1.01
CA ASN A 13 -9.28 -20.53 -0.30
C ASN A 13 -7.76 -20.26 -0.20
N ARG A 14 -7.11 -20.97 0.74
CA ARG A 14 -5.68 -20.85 1.03
C ARG A 14 -4.97 -22.20 1.01
N SER A 15 -3.65 -22.19 0.80
CA SER A 15 -2.86 -23.42 0.86
C SER A 15 -2.69 -23.90 2.31
N GLY A 16 -2.60 -25.21 2.51
CA GLY A 16 -2.36 -25.81 3.81
C GLY A 16 -1.06 -25.35 4.46
N ASP A 17 0.01 -25.12 3.67
CA ASP A 17 1.29 -24.63 4.16
C ASP A 17 1.19 -23.20 4.71
N THR A 18 0.39 -22.34 4.07
CA THR A 18 0.13 -20.99 4.57
C THR A 18 -0.53 -21.05 5.93
N LEU A 19 -1.55 -21.91 6.09
CA LEU A 19 -2.28 -22.05 7.36
C LEU A 19 -1.42 -22.68 8.45
N ARG A 20 -0.56 -23.64 8.10
CA ARG A 20 0.40 -24.23 9.05
C ARG A 20 1.33 -23.15 9.62
N ARG A 21 1.91 -22.30 8.76
CA ARG A 21 2.75 -21.18 9.19
C ARG A 21 2.02 -20.19 10.09
N LEU A 22 0.73 -19.92 9.79
CA LEU A 22 -0.10 -19.04 10.62
C LEU A 22 -0.43 -19.67 11.99
N ALA A 23 -0.60 -20.97 12.05
CA ALA A 23 -0.78 -21.70 13.30
C ALA A 23 0.51 -21.75 14.13
N GLU A 24 1.64 -22.05 13.49
CA GLU A 24 2.95 -22.14 14.14
C GLU A 24 3.44 -20.79 14.71
N ASN A 25 3.13 -19.68 14.04
CA ASN A 25 3.51 -18.35 14.50
C ASN A 25 2.47 -17.68 15.43
N GLY A 26 1.41 -18.40 15.80
CA GLY A 26 0.37 -17.91 16.71
C GLY A 26 -0.58 -16.86 16.12
N SER A 27 -0.60 -16.72 14.79
CA SER A 27 -1.53 -15.80 14.11
C SER A 27 -2.97 -16.31 14.12
N LEU A 28 -3.16 -17.62 14.22
CA LEU A 28 -4.44 -18.27 14.48
C LEU A 28 -4.53 -18.55 15.98
N LYS A 29 -5.38 -17.81 16.68
CA LYS A 29 -5.44 -17.81 18.16
C LYS A 29 -6.00 -19.10 18.73
N THR A 30 -6.93 -19.74 18.02
CA THR A 30 -7.58 -20.98 18.43
C THR A 30 -6.88 -22.23 17.89
N ALA A 31 -5.81 -22.06 17.09
CA ALA A 31 -5.07 -23.17 16.52
C ALA A 31 -4.37 -23.98 17.62
N GLN A 32 -4.63 -25.27 17.62
CA GLN A 32 -4.03 -26.24 18.56
C GLN A 32 -3.46 -27.42 17.81
N LYS A 33 -2.31 -27.90 18.26
CA LYS A 33 -1.68 -29.09 17.71
C LYS A 33 -2.11 -30.32 18.50
N ILE A 34 -2.84 -31.24 17.87
CA ILE A 34 -3.27 -32.50 18.46
C ILE A 34 -2.51 -33.62 17.74
N GLY A 35 -1.52 -34.18 18.43
CA GLY A 35 -0.61 -35.15 17.82
C GLY A 35 0.17 -34.57 16.66
N ARG A 36 -0.03 -35.12 15.45
CA ARG A 36 0.62 -34.60 14.22
C ARG A 36 -0.22 -33.58 13.46
N ASN A 37 -1.47 -33.37 13.86
CA ASN A 37 -2.42 -32.55 13.13
C ASN A 37 -2.68 -31.22 13.84
N TRP A 38 -2.90 -30.18 13.06
CA TRP A 38 -3.38 -28.89 13.55
C TRP A 38 -4.90 -28.82 13.41
N THR A 39 -5.55 -28.28 14.43
CA THR A 39 -6.98 -27.96 14.45
C THR A 39 -7.17 -26.51 14.78
N VAL A 40 -8.31 -25.94 14.40
CA VAL A 40 -8.67 -24.54 14.61
C VAL A 40 -10.18 -24.43 14.76
N ASP A 41 -10.67 -23.38 15.42
CA ASP A 41 -12.10 -23.10 15.44
C ASP A 41 -12.57 -22.63 14.06
N SER A 42 -13.66 -23.20 13.55
CA SER A 42 -14.24 -22.84 12.24
C SER A 42 -14.70 -21.39 12.15
N GLU A 43 -14.99 -20.75 13.29
CA GLU A 43 -15.44 -19.36 13.38
C GLU A 43 -14.29 -18.39 13.61
N GLU A 44 -13.06 -18.89 13.70
CA GLU A 44 -11.91 -17.99 13.81
C GLU A 44 -11.77 -17.14 12.56
N GLU A 45 -11.66 -15.82 12.73
CA GLU A 45 -11.39 -14.92 11.62
C GLU A 45 -10.02 -15.21 11.01
N TYR A 46 -9.98 -15.35 9.68
CA TYR A 46 -8.71 -15.47 8.96
C TYR A 46 -7.85 -14.24 9.28
N PRO A 47 -6.61 -14.42 9.73
CA PRO A 47 -5.73 -13.29 10.05
C PRO A 47 -5.58 -12.42 8.81
N SER A 48 -6.30 -11.31 8.76
CA SER A 48 -6.07 -10.30 7.72
C SER A 48 -4.59 -9.92 7.81
N LYS A 49 -3.91 -9.81 6.67
CA LYS A 49 -2.57 -9.23 6.64
C LYS A 49 -2.65 -7.99 7.52
N ARG A 50 -1.91 -7.97 8.65
CA ARG A 50 -1.74 -6.72 9.39
C ARG A 50 -1.42 -5.69 8.33
N LYS A 51 -2.27 -4.68 8.18
CA LYS A 51 -1.88 -3.47 7.48
C LYS A 51 -0.71 -2.94 8.31
N VAL A 52 0.49 -3.38 7.96
CA VAL A 52 1.68 -2.69 8.40
C VAL A 52 1.42 -1.29 7.87
N LYS A 53 1.24 -0.33 8.76
CA LYS A 53 1.31 1.08 8.41
C LYS A 53 2.76 1.28 7.97
N SER A 54 3.06 0.86 6.75
CA SER A 54 4.33 1.21 6.11
C SER A 54 4.33 2.73 6.09
N LYS A 55 5.39 3.34 6.61
CA LYS A 55 5.62 4.76 6.36
C LYS A 55 5.53 4.95 4.85
N PRO A 56 4.86 6.02 4.38
CA PRO A 56 4.80 6.30 2.96
C PRO A 56 6.23 6.39 2.41
N ILE A 57 6.41 5.91 1.20
CA ILE A 57 7.67 6.09 0.49
C ILE A 57 7.71 7.52 0.00
N THR A 58 8.64 8.31 0.51
CA THR A 58 8.80 9.70 0.12
C THR A 58 9.42 9.80 -1.28
N VAL A 59 8.88 10.69 -2.10
CA VAL A 59 9.27 10.91 -3.49
C VAL A 59 9.66 12.36 -3.70
N VAL A 60 10.76 12.58 -4.39
CA VAL A 60 11.17 13.86 -4.96
C VAL A 60 10.87 13.81 -6.45
N SER A 61 10.02 14.71 -6.92
CA SER A 61 9.59 14.77 -8.32
C SER A 61 10.38 15.85 -9.06
N LEU A 62 11.18 15.44 -10.04
CA LEU A 62 11.94 16.33 -10.88
C LEU A 62 11.26 16.49 -12.23
N PHE A 63 11.28 17.70 -12.78
CA PHE A 63 10.60 18.00 -14.05
C PHE A 63 9.13 17.63 -14.03
N SER A 64 8.46 18.00 -12.94
CA SER A 64 7.14 17.49 -12.56
C SER A 64 6.03 17.85 -13.54
N GLY A 65 6.24 18.85 -14.39
CA GLY A 65 5.21 19.36 -15.28
C GLY A 65 3.98 19.83 -14.50
N CYS A 66 2.79 19.50 -14.99
CA CYS A 66 1.53 19.77 -14.29
C CYS A 66 1.15 18.68 -13.26
N GLY A 67 2.00 17.68 -13.03
CA GLY A 67 1.81 16.65 -12.01
C GLY A 67 1.10 15.37 -12.47
N GLY A 68 0.98 15.12 -13.76
CA GLY A 68 0.27 13.93 -14.26
C GLY A 68 0.90 12.61 -13.80
N MET A 69 2.23 12.51 -13.82
CA MET A 69 2.95 11.34 -13.32
C MET A 69 2.82 11.23 -11.80
N ASP A 70 2.92 12.34 -11.09
CA ASP A 70 2.80 12.40 -9.63
C ASP A 70 1.41 11.96 -9.17
N LEU A 71 0.35 12.36 -9.90
CA LEU A 71 -1.01 11.87 -9.66
C LEU A 71 -1.09 10.34 -9.78
N GLY A 72 -0.47 9.77 -10.81
CA GLY A 72 -0.39 8.33 -10.99
C GLY A 72 0.36 7.62 -9.86
N LEU A 73 1.42 8.24 -9.33
CA LEU A 73 2.19 7.70 -8.20
C LEU A 73 1.38 7.71 -6.91
N ILE A 74 0.73 8.81 -6.55
CA ILE A 74 -0.02 8.89 -5.29
C ILE A 74 -1.38 8.21 -5.33
N GLY A 75 -2.01 8.11 -6.48
CA GLY A 75 -3.37 7.55 -6.63
C GLY A 75 -4.44 8.37 -5.91
N GLY A 76 -5.56 7.75 -5.60
CA GLY A 76 -6.67 8.38 -4.89
C GLY A 76 -7.55 9.25 -5.78
N PHE A 77 -7.72 8.88 -7.05
CA PHE A 77 -8.54 9.60 -8.02
C PHE A 77 -9.43 8.65 -8.82
N ASP A 78 -10.45 9.23 -9.45
CA ASP A 78 -11.35 8.52 -10.35
C ASP A 78 -11.12 8.98 -11.79
N PHE A 79 -11.09 8.03 -12.72
CA PHE A 79 -10.94 8.31 -14.14
C PHE A 79 -11.74 7.29 -14.98
N LEU A 80 -12.54 7.78 -15.89
CA LEU A 80 -13.42 6.97 -16.77
C LEU A 80 -14.23 5.90 -16.03
N GLY A 81 -14.80 6.27 -14.89
CA GLY A 81 -15.62 5.38 -14.06
C GLY A 81 -14.84 4.33 -13.27
N LYS A 82 -13.51 4.41 -13.25
CA LYS A 82 -12.64 3.53 -12.47
C LYS A 82 -11.97 4.29 -11.35
N HIS A 83 -12.03 3.73 -10.14
CA HIS A 83 -11.31 4.26 -8.99
C HIS A 83 -9.87 3.72 -8.93
N TYR A 84 -8.91 4.62 -8.80
CA TYR A 84 -7.50 4.32 -8.58
C TYR A 84 -7.16 4.58 -7.11
N ALA A 85 -6.99 3.52 -6.35
CA ALA A 85 -6.73 3.63 -4.91
C ALA A 85 -5.42 4.39 -4.62
N LYS A 86 -5.37 5.04 -3.44
CA LYS A 86 -4.12 5.61 -2.94
C LYS A 86 -3.04 4.56 -2.86
N THR A 87 -1.85 4.93 -3.28
CA THR A 87 -0.64 4.11 -3.18
C THR A 87 0.07 4.37 -1.84
N GLY A 88 1.26 3.87 -1.66
CA GLY A 88 2.10 4.19 -0.49
C GLY A 88 3.13 5.29 -0.75
N PHE A 89 2.97 6.07 -1.83
CA PHE A 89 3.90 7.15 -2.17
C PHE A 89 3.40 8.51 -1.69
N ASP A 90 4.35 9.35 -1.28
CA ASP A 90 4.10 10.72 -0.80
C ASP A 90 5.11 11.67 -1.45
N ILE A 91 4.62 12.62 -2.24
CA ILE A 91 5.48 13.61 -2.89
C ILE A 91 5.82 14.68 -1.86
N ILE A 92 7.08 14.78 -1.49
CA ILE A 92 7.55 15.73 -0.48
C ILE A 92 8.17 16.99 -1.07
N TRP A 93 8.57 16.95 -2.33
CA TRP A 93 9.14 18.06 -3.06
C TRP A 93 9.01 17.83 -4.56
N ALA A 94 8.74 18.88 -5.30
CA ALA A 94 8.65 18.86 -6.75
C ALA A 94 9.39 20.08 -7.36
N ASN A 95 9.86 19.93 -8.60
CA ASN A 95 10.49 21.04 -9.35
C ASN A 95 10.04 21.05 -10.79
N GLU A 96 9.77 22.25 -11.29
CA GLU A 96 9.42 22.51 -12.69
C GLU A 96 9.85 23.93 -13.06
N ILE A 97 10.33 24.09 -14.29
CA ILE A 97 10.78 25.40 -14.80
C ILE A 97 9.63 26.20 -15.44
N ASN A 98 8.59 25.54 -15.93
CA ASN A 98 7.48 26.18 -16.62
C ASN A 98 6.47 26.77 -15.62
N PRO A 99 6.28 28.12 -15.60
CA PRO A 99 5.37 28.76 -14.64
C PRO A 99 3.91 28.30 -14.75
N ALA A 100 3.42 28.07 -15.99
CA ALA A 100 2.05 27.62 -16.21
C ALA A 100 1.82 26.19 -15.67
N ALA A 101 2.81 25.32 -15.87
CA ALA A 101 2.77 23.95 -15.31
C ALA A 101 2.83 23.99 -13.78
N CYS A 102 3.69 24.83 -13.19
CA CYS A 102 3.76 25.04 -11.74
C CYS A 102 2.44 25.54 -11.15
N LYS A 103 1.77 26.46 -11.83
CA LYS A 103 0.45 26.95 -11.40
C LYS A 103 -0.58 25.80 -11.35
N THR A 104 -0.68 25.00 -12.41
CA THR A 104 -1.58 23.85 -12.46
C THR A 104 -1.22 22.83 -11.39
N TYR A 105 0.06 22.60 -11.16
CA TYR A 105 0.52 21.69 -10.11
C TYR A 105 0.06 22.15 -8.72
N ARG A 106 0.26 23.42 -8.37
CA ARG A 106 -0.16 23.99 -7.08
C ARG A 106 -1.64 23.88 -6.84
N GLU A 107 -2.45 24.10 -7.87
CA GLU A 107 -3.92 24.00 -7.78
C GLU A 107 -4.40 22.58 -7.46
N ASN A 108 -3.65 21.55 -7.86
CA ASN A 108 -4.05 20.14 -7.70
C ASN A 108 -3.35 19.41 -6.56
N PHE A 109 -2.10 19.77 -6.24
CA PHE A 109 -1.27 19.03 -5.27
C PHE A 109 -0.86 19.87 -4.06
N GLY A 110 -0.92 21.18 -4.14
CA GLY A 110 -0.44 22.06 -3.08
C GLY A 110 0.91 22.70 -3.39
N ASP A 111 1.47 23.41 -2.42
CA ASP A 111 2.55 24.38 -2.62
C ASP A 111 3.97 23.82 -2.35
N TYR A 112 4.20 22.54 -2.64
CA TYR A 112 5.54 21.94 -2.52
C TYR A 112 6.30 21.89 -3.84
N ILE A 113 5.80 22.55 -4.89
CA ILE A 113 6.53 22.69 -6.14
C ILE A 113 7.37 23.96 -6.14
N VAL A 114 8.65 23.81 -6.46
CA VAL A 114 9.59 24.91 -6.65
C VAL A 114 9.73 25.20 -8.14
N GLU A 115 9.39 26.43 -8.50
CA GLU A 115 9.52 26.93 -9.87
C GLU A 115 10.95 27.42 -10.11
N GLY A 116 11.60 26.93 -11.17
CA GLY A 116 12.92 27.35 -11.55
C GLY A 116 13.78 26.25 -12.14
N ASP A 117 14.97 26.66 -12.59
CA ASP A 117 15.97 25.72 -13.10
C ASP A 117 16.46 24.77 -12.00
N ILE A 118 16.48 23.49 -12.29
CA ILE A 118 16.89 22.46 -11.33
C ILE A 118 18.33 22.63 -10.86
N GLY A 119 19.24 23.08 -11.72
CA GLY A 119 20.64 23.34 -11.38
C GLY A 119 20.82 24.49 -10.39
N GLU A 120 19.86 25.41 -10.30
CA GLU A 120 19.85 26.48 -9.29
C GLU A 120 19.21 26.06 -7.99
N GLN A 121 18.29 25.10 -8.04
CA GLN A 121 17.53 24.62 -6.88
C GLN A 121 18.28 23.57 -6.07
N ILE A 122 19.11 22.73 -6.73
CA ILE A 122 19.96 21.73 -6.07
C ILE A 122 21.37 22.33 -5.92
N LYS A 123 21.55 23.16 -4.92
CA LYS A 123 22.89 23.62 -4.50
C LYS A 123 23.40 22.71 -3.40
N TYR A 124 24.62 22.16 -3.61
CA TYR A 124 25.36 21.37 -2.63
C TYR A 124 25.88 22.25 -1.49
#